data_61f816999c4eb708c6256792b87a3168
#
_entry.id   61f816999c4eb708c6256792b87a3168
#
_cell.length_a   1.000
_cell.length_b   1.000
_cell.length_c   1.000
_cell.angle_alpha   90.00
_cell.angle_beta   90.00
_cell.angle_gamma   90.00
#
_symmetry.space_group_name_H-M   'P 1'
#
loop_
_entity.id
_entity.type
_entity.pdbx_description
1 polymer ?
#
loop_
_entity_poly.entity_id
_entity_poly.type
_entity_poly.pdbx_seq_one_letter_code
_entity_poly.pdbx_strand_id
1 'polypeptide(L)'
;MPTIKDIAREAGVSHGTVSNVINGRGNVSVEKIRLVWQAAEKLGYKVNAKAQSLRLGKDRAIAVMLPGIEYTHWAAMYEVFQSEFSQRGYSVQLYSTRSMESRELSLLTEALNARFSAIITSTCLTDALSHYRAEAPDLPLVFLQREGPEQPDVMYAGFDPERAGREIADYVCSQGAARIGVFTEAAELPDAALFIRGVRTHCQNKEAVNFLDCRNYQIGLRAFAFFDGGQAYDYMICSDRRREDAVRAACAYSSQAPLPRFVTLATKAAVTDPETSVYELDYKQLAHRIVKQLLARLEQGKALPGKLRMENDGFRTAQMVPGHLHSQTLRILTMASPSTTALARLAPHLEKTAGIHLELTVLPSLRDVYRVVQSPARSQYDLIRMDVAWLDELGEEVYRPLAQIPFDWDGLLAKAIPELGQHFTTAHGNRCCVPYDPSIQLLFYRRDLFTDPTYKRMYYEDFREELAVPKTFRDYNRVASFFTRGCNAASPTQYGSTVAIGNVVVSPSEFMPRLFAENGRLLDSQGRITLDTPEALRALENYRETYSYSDRTIYDFWKNALEGFA
;
A
#
# COMPACT_ATOMS: atom_id res chain seq x y z
N MET A 1 -19.77 13.23 32.04
CA MET A 1 -19.35 13.64 30.69
C MET A 1 -20.31 14.71 30.20
N PRO A 2 -19.86 15.80 29.62
CA PRO A 2 -20.72 16.84 29.06
C PRO A 2 -21.59 16.23 27.94
N THR A 3 -22.81 16.73 27.82
CA THR A 3 -23.83 16.28 26.87
C THR A 3 -24.11 17.36 25.83
N ILE A 4 -24.78 17.01 24.72
CA ILE A 4 -25.25 17.98 23.71
C ILE A 4 -26.13 19.08 24.35
N LYS A 5 -26.87 18.76 25.43
CA LYS A 5 -27.66 19.74 26.17
C LYS A 5 -26.79 20.75 26.92
N ASP A 6 -25.66 20.31 27.43
CA ASP A 6 -24.72 21.19 28.13
C ASP A 6 -24.03 22.14 27.15
N ILE A 7 -23.67 21.64 25.96
CA ILE A 7 -23.13 22.47 24.87
C ILE A 7 -24.17 23.51 24.41
N ALA A 8 -25.44 23.09 24.26
CA ALA A 8 -26.52 23.99 23.87
C ALA A 8 -26.71 25.14 24.86
N ARG A 9 -26.61 24.83 26.16
CA ARG A 9 -26.71 25.79 27.24
C ARG A 9 -25.50 26.74 27.24
N GLU A 10 -24.29 26.22 27.10
CA GLU A 10 -23.07 27.03 27.10
C GLU A 10 -22.97 27.93 25.85
N ALA A 11 -23.35 27.39 24.68
CA ALA A 11 -23.31 28.13 23.41
C ALA A 11 -24.53 29.07 23.21
N GLY A 12 -25.53 29.03 24.07
CA GLY A 12 -26.75 29.84 23.93
C GLY A 12 -27.59 29.53 22.71
N VAL A 13 -27.56 28.28 22.22
CA VAL A 13 -28.28 27.84 21.02
C VAL A 13 -29.21 26.65 21.32
N SER A 14 -30.13 26.35 20.39
CA SER A 14 -31.02 25.21 20.56
C SER A 14 -30.29 23.86 20.49
N HIS A 15 -30.82 22.83 21.15
CA HIS A 15 -30.32 21.47 21.06
C HIS A 15 -30.25 20.96 19.60
N GLY A 16 -31.22 21.35 18.75
CA GLY A 16 -31.25 21.04 17.33
C GLY A 16 -30.08 21.68 16.57
N THR A 17 -29.74 22.94 16.90
CA THR A 17 -28.59 23.65 16.33
C THR A 17 -27.28 22.94 16.66
N VAL A 18 -27.07 22.57 17.93
CA VAL A 18 -25.87 21.81 18.34
C VAL A 18 -25.79 20.47 17.62
N SER A 19 -26.92 19.75 17.56
CA SER A 19 -26.98 18.47 16.83
C SER A 19 -26.63 18.61 15.35
N ASN A 20 -27.14 19.66 14.69
CA ASN A 20 -26.83 19.95 13.30
C ASN A 20 -25.35 20.30 13.08
N VAL A 21 -24.76 21.12 13.94
CA VAL A 21 -23.34 21.49 13.87
C VAL A 21 -22.44 20.29 14.08
N ILE A 22 -22.68 19.48 15.13
CA ILE A 22 -21.86 18.30 15.45
C ILE A 22 -21.95 17.24 14.36
N ASN A 23 -23.10 17.12 13.67
CA ASN A 23 -23.31 16.14 12.61
C ASN A 23 -23.05 16.70 11.19
N GLY A 24 -22.59 17.93 11.05
CA GLY A 24 -22.35 18.58 9.77
C GLY A 24 -23.60 18.70 8.89
N ARG A 25 -24.81 18.83 9.50
CA ARG A 25 -26.10 18.86 8.80
C ARG A 25 -26.75 20.23 8.94
N GLY A 26 -27.42 20.67 7.88
CA GLY A 26 -28.35 21.79 7.89
C GLY A 26 -27.71 23.18 7.75
N ASN A 27 -28.58 24.16 7.46
CA ASN A 27 -28.23 25.56 7.30
C ASN A 27 -28.03 26.24 8.66
N VAL A 28 -26.84 26.11 9.25
CA VAL A 28 -26.47 26.81 10.47
C VAL A 28 -25.48 27.92 10.12
N SER A 29 -25.69 29.15 10.65
CA SER A 29 -24.77 30.26 10.37
C SER A 29 -23.38 30.02 10.96
N VAL A 30 -22.35 30.59 10.34
CA VAL A 30 -20.94 30.48 10.76
C VAL A 30 -20.75 30.88 12.23
N GLU A 31 -21.43 31.92 12.66
CA GLU A 31 -21.38 32.40 14.06
C GLU A 31 -21.86 31.31 15.05
N LYS A 32 -23.00 30.66 14.77
CA LYS A 32 -23.51 29.57 15.61
C LYS A 32 -22.61 28.35 15.58
N ILE A 33 -22.01 28.02 14.43
CA ILE A 33 -21.03 26.93 14.31
C ILE A 33 -19.85 27.23 15.25
N ARG A 34 -19.30 28.44 15.21
CA ARG A 34 -18.18 28.84 16.07
C ARG A 34 -18.53 28.77 17.55
N LEU A 35 -19.69 29.29 17.95
CA LEU A 35 -20.14 29.24 19.35
C LEU A 35 -20.27 27.81 19.87
N VAL A 36 -20.82 26.91 19.06
CA VAL A 36 -21.00 25.50 19.43
C VAL A 36 -19.64 24.79 19.61
N TRP A 37 -18.69 25.03 18.71
CA TRP A 37 -17.36 24.40 18.84
C TRP A 37 -16.55 24.98 20.00
N GLN A 38 -16.61 26.29 20.26
CA GLN A 38 -16.00 26.90 21.43
C GLN A 38 -16.58 26.34 22.74
N ALA A 39 -17.90 26.18 22.80
CA ALA A 39 -18.56 25.58 23.97
C ALA A 39 -18.19 24.10 24.13
N ALA A 40 -18.11 23.34 23.04
CA ALA A 40 -17.71 21.93 23.05
C ALA A 40 -16.26 21.77 23.56
N GLU A 41 -15.34 22.60 23.10
CA GLU A 41 -13.93 22.61 23.53
C GLU A 41 -13.80 23.00 25.01
N LYS A 42 -14.47 24.08 25.43
CA LYS A 42 -14.49 24.54 26.83
C LYS A 42 -15.01 23.50 27.79
N LEU A 43 -16.01 22.72 27.37
CA LEU A 43 -16.60 21.63 28.17
C LEU A 43 -15.83 20.30 28.05
N GLY A 44 -14.80 20.22 27.21
CA GLY A 44 -14.08 18.98 26.95
C GLY A 44 -14.97 17.89 26.29
N TYR A 45 -15.95 18.29 25.50
CA TYR A 45 -16.85 17.35 24.83
C TYR A 45 -16.13 16.60 23.72
N LYS A 46 -16.11 15.29 23.81
CA LYS A 46 -15.65 14.41 22.72
C LYS A 46 -16.87 13.78 22.06
N VAL A 47 -16.93 13.88 20.74
CA VAL A 47 -18.01 13.24 19.96
C VAL A 47 -18.01 11.74 20.24
N ASN A 48 -19.09 11.24 20.82
CA ASN A 48 -19.21 9.82 21.12
C ASN A 48 -19.76 9.09 19.87
N ALA A 49 -18.86 8.45 19.13
CA ALA A 49 -19.21 7.67 17.94
C ALA A 49 -20.27 6.57 18.24
N LYS A 50 -20.24 5.98 19.44
CA LYS A 50 -21.25 5.01 19.89
C LYS A 50 -22.65 5.61 20.04
N ALA A 51 -22.75 6.86 20.51
CA ALA A 51 -24.05 7.53 20.63
C ALA A 51 -24.60 7.98 19.27
N GLN A 52 -23.73 8.16 18.29
CA GLN A 52 -24.09 8.51 16.91
C GLN A 52 -24.60 7.27 16.15
N SER A 53 -23.97 6.11 16.32
CA SER A 53 -24.41 4.84 15.71
C SER A 53 -25.77 4.37 16.25
N LEU A 54 -26.00 4.48 17.55
CA LEU A 54 -27.28 4.13 18.19
C LEU A 54 -28.48 4.92 17.64
N ARG A 55 -28.26 6.17 17.17
CA ARG A 55 -29.33 6.99 16.57
C ARG A 55 -29.61 6.66 15.09
N LEU A 56 -28.66 6.03 14.39
CA LEU A 56 -28.81 5.64 12.99
C LEU A 56 -29.43 4.25 12.82
N GLY A 57 -29.71 3.52 13.91
CA GLY A 57 -30.45 2.25 13.91
C GLY A 57 -29.74 1.06 13.25
N LYS A 58 -28.46 1.21 12.86
CA LYS A 58 -27.60 0.13 12.37
C LYS A 58 -26.24 0.28 13.01
N ASP A 59 -25.83 -0.72 13.76
CA ASP A 59 -24.47 -0.80 14.28
C ASP A 59 -23.51 -1.02 13.11
N ARG A 60 -22.85 0.07 12.66
CA ARG A 60 -21.83 -0.01 11.61
C ARG A 60 -20.49 -0.41 12.22
N ALA A 61 -20.40 -1.66 12.63
CA ALA A 61 -19.19 -2.20 13.23
C ALA A 61 -18.83 -3.56 12.63
N ILE A 62 -17.54 -3.81 12.42
CA ILE A 62 -16.99 -5.07 11.92
C ILE A 62 -16.10 -5.66 13.00
N ALA A 63 -16.34 -6.92 13.37
CA ALA A 63 -15.45 -7.67 14.23
C ALA A 63 -14.37 -8.36 13.40
N VAL A 64 -13.10 -8.21 13.78
CA VAL A 64 -11.96 -8.89 13.16
C VAL A 64 -11.30 -9.75 14.23
N MET A 65 -11.43 -11.08 14.11
CA MET A 65 -10.91 -12.06 15.07
C MET A 65 -9.69 -12.74 14.48
N LEU A 66 -8.51 -12.47 15.03
CA LEU A 66 -7.23 -12.98 14.51
C LEU A 66 -6.45 -13.67 15.62
N PRO A 67 -5.50 -14.57 15.28
CA PRO A 67 -4.57 -15.15 16.24
C PRO A 67 -3.80 -14.08 17.02
N GLY A 68 -3.34 -13.03 16.31
CA GLY A 68 -2.63 -11.88 16.86
C GLY A 68 -2.08 -11.01 15.74
N ILE A 69 -1.75 -9.76 16.05
CA ILE A 69 -1.14 -8.80 15.12
C ILE A 69 0.39 -8.84 15.09
N GLU A 70 1.00 -9.67 15.89
CA GLU A 70 2.44 -9.97 15.85
C GLU A 70 2.84 -10.73 14.58
N TYR A 71 1.88 -11.29 13.84
CA TYR A 71 2.08 -11.87 12.51
C TYR A 71 1.96 -10.78 11.46
N THR A 72 3.02 -10.57 10.68
CA THR A 72 3.10 -9.48 9.69
C THR A 72 1.95 -9.49 8.68
N HIS A 73 1.49 -10.66 8.26
CA HIS A 73 0.38 -10.80 7.32
C HIS A 73 -0.97 -10.40 7.95
N TRP A 74 -1.24 -10.78 9.21
CA TRP A 74 -2.47 -10.36 9.90
C TRP A 74 -2.47 -8.87 10.19
N ALA A 75 -1.32 -8.31 10.59
CA ALA A 75 -1.18 -6.86 10.76
C ALA A 75 -1.46 -6.09 9.46
N ALA A 76 -0.89 -6.57 8.34
CA ALA A 76 -1.08 -5.97 7.02
C ALA A 76 -2.55 -6.00 6.55
N MET A 77 -3.27 -7.11 6.80
CA MET A 77 -4.70 -7.21 6.50
C MET A 77 -5.54 -6.29 7.40
N TYR A 78 -5.24 -6.27 8.69
CA TYR A 78 -5.98 -5.44 9.65
C TYR A 78 -5.84 -3.94 9.34
N GLU A 79 -4.66 -3.49 8.93
CA GLU A 79 -4.43 -2.12 8.48
C GLU A 79 -5.38 -1.73 7.33
N VAL A 80 -5.53 -2.60 6.34
CA VAL A 80 -6.46 -2.39 5.21
C VAL A 80 -7.91 -2.39 5.69
N PHE A 81 -8.31 -3.37 6.51
CA PHE A 81 -9.68 -3.43 7.07
C PHE A 81 -10.01 -2.15 7.84
N GLN A 82 -9.12 -1.72 8.73
CA GLN A 82 -9.33 -0.51 9.52
C GLN A 82 -9.46 0.74 8.64
N SER A 83 -8.55 0.91 7.68
CA SER A 83 -8.54 2.08 6.79
C SER A 83 -9.81 2.16 5.93
N GLU A 84 -10.11 1.10 5.18
CA GLU A 84 -11.19 1.14 4.18
C GLU A 84 -12.59 1.11 4.80
N PHE A 85 -12.82 0.29 5.83
CA PHE A 85 -14.11 0.30 6.53
C PHE A 85 -14.36 1.63 7.23
N SER A 86 -13.31 2.25 7.84
CA SER A 86 -13.46 3.57 8.48
C SER A 86 -13.83 4.66 7.48
N GLN A 87 -13.30 4.63 6.25
CA GLN A 87 -13.67 5.56 5.18
C GLN A 87 -15.15 5.46 4.79
N ARG A 88 -15.78 4.31 5.03
CA ARG A 88 -17.22 4.06 4.81
C ARG A 88 -18.06 4.20 6.06
N GLY A 89 -17.48 4.69 7.16
CA GLY A 89 -18.18 4.94 8.42
C GLY A 89 -18.46 3.68 9.26
N TYR A 90 -17.74 2.58 9.01
CA TYR A 90 -17.75 1.42 9.87
C TYR A 90 -16.60 1.49 10.88
N SER A 91 -16.87 1.16 12.15
CA SER A 91 -15.81 0.91 13.13
C SER A 91 -15.29 -0.52 12.99
N VAL A 92 -13.99 -0.73 13.17
CA VAL A 92 -13.36 -2.05 13.13
C VAL A 92 -12.82 -2.37 14.51
N GLN A 93 -13.24 -3.48 15.10
CA GLN A 93 -12.75 -3.93 16.39
C GLN A 93 -11.96 -5.23 16.25
N LEU A 94 -10.74 -5.23 16.77
CA LEU A 94 -9.86 -6.38 16.77
C LEU A 94 -10.05 -7.22 18.04
N TYR A 95 -10.18 -8.53 17.85
CA TYR A 95 -10.18 -9.54 18.89
C TYR A 95 -9.02 -10.51 18.67
N SER A 96 -8.13 -10.63 19.65
CA SER A 96 -6.99 -11.56 19.58
C SER A 96 -7.35 -12.89 20.23
N THR A 97 -7.48 -13.94 19.41
CA THR A 97 -7.83 -15.30 19.87
C THR A 97 -6.62 -16.05 20.44
N ARG A 98 -5.39 -15.65 20.11
CA ARG A 98 -4.13 -16.35 20.42
C ARG A 98 -4.14 -17.82 19.99
N SER A 99 -4.93 -18.16 18.98
CA SER A 99 -5.17 -19.55 18.51
C SER A 99 -5.65 -20.50 19.62
N MET A 100 -6.40 -19.99 20.59
CA MET A 100 -6.98 -20.76 21.69
C MET A 100 -8.49 -20.88 21.49
N GLU A 101 -9.00 -22.11 21.34
CA GLU A 101 -10.41 -22.39 21.07
C GLU A 101 -11.36 -21.79 22.11
N SER A 102 -11.07 -22.00 23.40
CA SER A 102 -11.89 -21.47 24.50
C SER A 102 -11.97 -19.94 24.49
N ARG A 103 -10.86 -19.29 24.11
CA ARG A 103 -10.79 -17.84 23.98
C ARG A 103 -11.56 -17.35 22.77
N GLU A 104 -11.46 -18.03 21.63
CA GLU A 104 -12.22 -17.69 20.42
C GLU A 104 -13.72 -17.74 20.68
N LEU A 105 -14.22 -18.81 21.30
CA LEU A 105 -15.63 -18.96 21.66
C LEU A 105 -16.12 -17.86 22.63
N SER A 106 -15.32 -17.53 23.64
CA SER A 106 -15.63 -16.44 24.57
C SER A 106 -15.72 -15.08 23.86
N LEU A 107 -14.75 -14.80 22.97
CA LEU A 107 -14.72 -13.55 22.19
C LEU A 107 -15.83 -13.50 21.15
N LEU A 108 -16.25 -14.63 20.58
CA LEU A 108 -17.42 -14.71 19.67
C LEU A 108 -18.68 -14.28 20.42
N THR A 109 -18.94 -14.80 21.61
CA THR A 109 -20.07 -14.39 22.44
C THR A 109 -20.04 -12.89 22.78
N GLU A 110 -18.85 -12.35 23.11
CA GLU A 110 -18.67 -10.91 23.34
C GLU A 110 -18.98 -10.08 22.09
N ALA A 111 -18.47 -10.50 20.93
CA ALA A 111 -18.70 -9.83 19.66
C ALA A 111 -20.19 -9.78 19.30
N LEU A 112 -20.93 -10.86 19.52
CA LEU A 112 -22.36 -10.93 19.24
C LEU A 112 -23.16 -10.00 20.14
N ASN A 113 -22.80 -9.92 21.43
CA ASN A 113 -23.41 -8.97 22.36
C ASN A 113 -23.17 -7.51 21.94
N ALA A 114 -22.08 -7.23 21.23
CA ALA A 114 -21.76 -5.89 20.70
C ALA A 114 -22.45 -5.54 19.37
N ARG A 115 -23.25 -6.45 18.79
CA ARG A 115 -24.08 -6.25 17.56
C ARG A 115 -23.29 -5.81 16.33
N PHE A 116 -22.27 -6.56 15.96
CA PHE A 116 -21.52 -6.29 14.72
C PHE A 116 -22.36 -6.55 13.46
N SER A 117 -22.04 -5.83 12.38
CA SER A 117 -22.64 -6.03 11.05
C SER A 117 -22.06 -7.22 10.30
N ALA A 118 -20.84 -7.64 10.63
CA ALA A 118 -20.15 -8.80 10.05
C ALA A 118 -18.97 -9.23 10.95
N ILE A 119 -18.54 -10.47 10.77
CA ILE A 119 -17.32 -11.00 11.40
C ILE A 119 -16.34 -11.46 10.32
N ILE A 120 -15.08 -11.06 10.45
CA ILE A 120 -13.94 -11.56 9.69
C ILE A 120 -13.07 -12.33 10.67
N THR A 121 -12.78 -13.61 10.41
CA THR A 121 -12.04 -14.45 11.38
C THR A 121 -11.02 -15.36 10.72
N SER A 122 -9.84 -15.47 11.37
CA SER A 122 -8.91 -16.60 11.18
C SER A 122 -9.12 -17.54 12.36
N THR A 123 -10.02 -18.49 12.19
CA THR A 123 -10.46 -19.39 13.26
C THR A 123 -9.45 -20.48 13.56
N CYS A 124 -9.35 -20.89 14.84
CA CYS A 124 -8.63 -22.08 15.26
C CYS A 124 -9.56 -23.27 15.57
N LEU A 125 -10.87 -23.09 15.38
CA LEU A 125 -11.86 -24.16 15.56
C LEU A 125 -11.86 -25.09 14.34
N THR A 126 -11.93 -26.38 14.57
CA THR A 126 -12.02 -27.40 13.49
C THR A 126 -13.38 -27.43 12.83
N ASP A 127 -14.47 -27.21 13.59
CA ASP A 127 -15.86 -27.06 13.11
C ASP A 127 -16.36 -25.62 13.31
N ALA A 128 -15.60 -24.67 12.77
CA ALA A 128 -15.86 -23.25 12.98
C ALA A 128 -17.25 -22.84 12.47
N LEU A 129 -17.65 -23.30 11.29
CA LEU A 129 -18.91 -22.88 10.68
C LEU A 129 -20.11 -23.23 11.55
N SER A 130 -20.17 -24.43 12.12
CA SER A 130 -21.26 -24.83 13.04
C SER A 130 -21.31 -23.95 14.27
N HIS A 131 -20.17 -23.67 14.89
CA HIS A 131 -20.10 -22.80 16.07
C HIS A 131 -20.54 -21.36 15.76
N TYR A 132 -20.03 -20.76 14.68
CA TYR A 132 -20.36 -19.39 14.31
C TYR A 132 -21.84 -19.27 13.87
N ARG A 133 -22.39 -20.27 13.17
CA ARG A 133 -23.79 -20.26 12.75
C ARG A 133 -24.78 -20.54 13.87
N ALA A 134 -24.40 -21.36 14.84
CA ALA A 134 -25.23 -21.59 16.02
C ALA A 134 -25.47 -20.30 16.81
N GLU A 135 -24.45 -19.45 16.93
CA GLU A 135 -24.49 -18.20 17.68
C GLU A 135 -24.97 -17.00 16.84
N ALA A 136 -24.70 -17.02 15.51
CA ALA A 136 -24.97 -15.90 14.58
C ALA A 136 -25.53 -16.40 13.23
N PRO A 137 -26.80 -16.88 13.18
CA PRO A 137 -27.36 -17.55 12.00
C PRO A 137 -27.39 -16.68 10.73
N ASP A 138 -27.65 -15.38 10.85
CA ASP A 138 -27.85 -14.46 9.72
C ASP A 138 -26.69 -13.47 9.51
N LEU A 139 -25.62 -13.57 10.30
CA LEU A 139 -24.51 -12.61 10.23
C LEU A 139 -23.58 -12.95 9.06
N PRO A 140 -23.19 -11.97 8.21
CA PRO A 140 -22.15 -12.18 7.22
C PRO A 140 -20.81 -12.59 7.86
N LEU A 141 -20.28 -13.73 7.42
CA LEU A 141 -19.06 -14.34 7.95
C LEU A 141 -17.99 -14.43 6.86
N VAL A 142 -16.76 -14.06 7.20
CA VAL A 142 -15.60 -14.23 6.34
C VAL A 142 -14.55 -15.06 7.09
N PHE A 143 -14.29 -16.25 6.60
CA PHE A 143 -13.24 -17.13 7.12
C PHE A 143 -11.95 -16.91 6.33
N LEU A 144 -10.90 -16.49 7.02
CA LEU A 144 -9.59 -16.24 6.44
C LEU A 144 -8.76 -17.53 6.46
N GLN A 145 -8.20 -17.88 5.31
CA GLN A 145 -7.33 -19.05 5.17
C GLN A 145 -7.95 -20.33 5.72
N ARG A 146 -9.20 -20.54 5.39
CA ARG A 146 -9.96 -21.75 5.72
C ARG A 146 -10.79 -22.16 4.53
N GLU A 147 -11.11 -23.43 4.48
CA GLU A 147 -12.07 -24.00 3.55
C GLU A 147 -13.25 -24.61 4.31
N GLY A 148 -14.38 -24.61 3.66
CA GLY A 148 -15.61 -25.19 4.21
C GLY A 148 -16.73 -25.25 3.17
N PRO A 149 -17.90 -25.79 3.55
CA PRO A 149 -19.04 -25.90 2.66
C PRO A 149 -19.63 -24.52 2.32
N GLU A 150 -20.06 -24.36 1.09
CA GLU A 150 -20.75 -23.13 0.67
C GLU A 150 -22.08 -22.97 1.41
N GLN A 151 -22.27 -21.81 1.98
CA GLN A 151 -23.50 -21.41 2.66
C GLN A 151 -23.81 -19.94 2.38
N PRO A 152 -25.10 -19.54 2.44
CA PRO A 152 -25.47 -18.14 2.33
C PRO A 152 -24.74 -17.28 3.34
N ASP A 153 -24.29 -16.10 2.88
CA ASP A 153 -23.58 -15.12 3.70
C ASP A 153 -22.31 -15.65 4.42
N VAL A 154 -21.67 -16.65 3.84
CA VAL A 154 -20.34 -17.14 4.24
C VAL A 154 -19.38 -17.01 3.07
N MET A 155 -18.22 -16.46 3.33
CA MET A 155 -17.13 -16.37 2.36
C MET A 155 -15.85 -16.98 2.94
N TYR A 156 -15.24 -17.91 2.22
CA TYR A 156 -13.91 -18.43 2.52
C TYR A 156 -12.89 -17.68 1.65
N ALA A 157 -11.99 -16.94 2.28
CA ALA A 157 -11.04 -16.07 1.60
C ALA A 157 -9.60 -16.46 1.89
N GLY A 158 -8.79 -16.65 0.86
CA GLY A 158 -7.39 -17.06 1.03
C GLY A 158 -6.66 -17.31 -0.28
N PHE A 159 -5.52 -17.96 -0.16
CA PHE A 159 -4.65 -18.39 -1.25
C PHE A 159 -4.81 -19.90 -1.50
N ASP A 160 -4.02 -20.43 -2.42
CA ASP A 160 -3.93 -21.88 -2.64
C ASP A 160 -2.74 -22.46 -1.84
N PRO A 161 -3.00 -23.06 -0.65
CA PRO A 161 -1.92 -23.59 0.19
C PRO A 161 -1.29 -24.85 -0.41
N GLU A 162 -2.04 -25.67 -1.13
CA GLU A 162 -1.49 -26.89 -1.77
C GLU A 162 -0.53 -26.52 -2.91
N ARG A 163 -0.90 -25.52 -3.72
CA ARG A 163 -0.02 -24.98 -4.75
C ARG A 163 1.26 -24.39 -4.13
N ALA A 164 1.14 -23.61 -3.04
CA ALA A 164 2.30 -23.08 -2.34
C ALA A 164 3.23 -24.21 -1.87
N GLY A 165 2.68 -25.23 -1.23
CA GLY A 165 3.46 -26.40 -0.77
C GLY A 165 4.18 -27.10 -1.91
N ARG A 166 3.51 -27.32 -3.04
CA ARG A 166 4.08 -27.91 -4.26
C ARG A 166 5.23 -27.08 -4.83
N GLU A 167 5.00 -25.81 -5.11
CA GLU A 167 6.00 -24.93 -5.73
C GLU A 167 7.24 -24.75 -4.84
N ILE A 168 7.04 -24.69 -3.51
CA ILE A 168 8.14 -24.64 -2.55
C ILE A 168 8.92 -25.97 -2.52
N ALA A 169 8.24 -27.09 -2.54
CA ALA A 169 8.89 -28.42 -2.57
C ALA A 169 9.72 -28.60 -3.84
N ASP A 170 9.18 -28.25 -5.01
CA ASP A 170 9.89 -28.30 -6.29
C ASP A 170 11.15 -27.42 -6.26
N TYR A 171 11.04 -26.21 -5.71
CA TYR A 171 12.19 -25.31 -5.55
C TYR A 171 13.27 -25.93 -4.65
N VAL A 172 12.93 -26.38 -3.45
CA VAL A 172 13.88 -26.92 -2.47
C VAL A 172 14.54 -28.19 -3.01
N CYS A 173 13.77 -29.06 -3.66
CA CYS A 173 14.30 -30.29 -4.29
C CYS A 173 15.24 -29.95 -5.45
N SER A 174 14.95 -28.92 -6.26
CA SER A 174 15.83 -28.47 -7.35
C SER A 174 17.18 -27.92 -6.86
N GLN A 175 17.25 -27.46 -5.59
CA GLN A 175 18.49 -27.02 -4.95
C GLN A 175 19.33 -28.19 -4.41
N GLY A 176 18.92 -29.44 -4.64
CA GLY A 176 19.65 -30.65 -4.21
C GLY A 176 19.54 -30.94 -2.70
N ALA A 177 18.51 -30.45 -2.02
CA ALA A 177 18.30 -30.72 -0.61
C ALA A 177 18.09 -32.22 -0.34
N ALA A 178 18.89 -32.79 0.55
CA ALA A 178 18.78 -34.19 0.97
C ALA A 178 17.88 -34.33 2.22
N ARG A 179 17.89 -33.35 3.12
CA ARG A 179 17.05 -33.35 4.34
C ARG A 179 16.28 -32.05 4.46
N ILE A 180 14.95 -32.15 4.53
CA ILE A 180 14.04 -31.02 4.52
C ILE A 180 13.19 -31.07 5.81
N GLY A 181 13.22 -29.99 6.60
CA GLY A 181 12.26 -29.76 7.68
C GLY A 181 11.11 -28.87 7.20
N VAL A 182 9.91 -29.15 7.67
CA VAL A 182 8.72 -28.34 7.37
C VAL A 182 8.06 -27.95 8.68
N PHE A 183 7.98 -26.66 8.97
CA PHE A 183 7.35 -26.15 10.18
C PHE A 183 6.12 -25.30 9.83
N THR A 184 4.94 -25.80 10.18
CA THR A 184 3.64 -25.24 9.80
C THR A 184 2.68 -25.11 10.99
N GLU A 185 1.49 -24.56 10.74
CA GLU A 185 0.37 -24.64 11.69
C GLU A 185 -0.04 -26.09 11.94
N ALA A 186 -0.87 -26.28 12.96
CA ALA A 186 -1.36 -27.61 13.33
C ALA A 186 -2.06 -28.31 12.17
N ALA A 187 -1.67 -29.53 11.89
CA ALA A 187 -2.08 -30.31 10.71
C ALA A 187 -3.60 -30.62 10.65
N GLU A 188 -4.31 -30.49 11.78
CA GLU A 188 -5.78 -30.60 11.82
C GLU A 188 -6.50 -29.39 11.19
N LEU A 189 -5.80 -28.27 10.95
CA LEU A 189 -6.37 -27.13 10.24
C LEU A 189 -6.34 -27.35 8.73
N PRO A 190 -7.45 -27.12 8.01
CA PRO A 190 -7.58 -27.47 6.60
C PRO A 190 -6.46 -26.92 5.70
N ASP A 191 -6.10 -25.65 5.85
CA ASP A 191 -5.06 -25.02 5.03
C ASP A 191 -3.66 -25.59 5.32
N ALA A 192 -3.35 -25.91 6.58
CA ALA A 192 -2.11 -26.56 6.95
C ALA A 192 -2.03 -27.99 6.36
N ALA A 193 -3.13 -28.74 6.42
CA ALA A 193 -3.22 -30.07 5.81
C ALA A 193 -2.99 -30.03 4.29
N LEU A 194 -3.58 -29.05 3.59
CA LEU A 194 -3.40 -28.86 2.16
C LEU A 194 -1.95 -28.49 1.82
N PHE A 195 -1.34 -27.59 2.57
CA PHE A 195 0.07 -27.21 2.41
C PHE A 195 1.00 -28.41 2.60
N ILE A 196 0.82 -29.17 3.68
CA ILE A 196 1.57 -30.41 3.95
C ILE A 196 1.40 -31.41 2.82
N ARG A 197 0.19 -31.57 2.29
CA ARG A 197 -0.09 -32.44 1.15
C ARG A 197 0.69 -32.02 -0.10
N GLY A 198 0.68 -30.70 -0.41
CA GLY A 198 1.44 -30.14 -1.52
C GLY A 198 2.93 -30.45 -1.41
N VAL A 199 3.53 -30.27 -0.23
CA VAL A 199 4.94 -30.60 0.00
C VAL A 199 5.19 -32.09 -0.16
N ARG A 200 4.38 -32.97 0.47
CA ARG A 200 4.58 -34.44 0.43
C ARG A 200 4.47 -35.06 -0.95
N THR A 201 3.62 -34.51 -1.80
CA THR A 201 3.38 -35.08 -3.14
C THR A 201 4.51 -34.76 -4.12
N HIS A 202 5.29 -33.72 -3.87
CA HIS A 202 6.32 -33.24 -4.81
C HIS A 202 7.76 -33.50 -4.35
N CYS A 203 8.00 -33.86 -3.10
CA CYS A 203 9.29 -34.38 -2.67
C CYS A 203 9.44 -35.85 -3.07
N GLN A 204 10.36 -36.17 -3.98
CA GLN A 204 10.59 -37.54 -4.49
C GLN A 204 11.05 -38.49 -3.38
N ASN A 205 11.87 -38.02 -2.44
CA ASN A 205 12.31 -38.80 -1.28
C ASN A 205 11.49 -38.40 -0.03
N LYS A 206 10.38 -39.09 0.17
CA LYS A 206 9.44 -38.81 1.27
C LYS A 206 10.03 -39.06 2.66
N GLU A 207 11.05 -39.89 2.80
CA GLU A 207 11.71 -40.21 4.08
C GLU A 207 12.65 -39.07 4.54
N ALA A 208 13.06 -38.23 3.61
CA ALA A 208 13.92 -37.07 3.89
C ALA A 208 13.16 -35.84 4.36
N VAL A 209 11.81 -35.88 4.40
CA VAL A 209 10.98 -34.73 4.78
C VAL A 209 10.38 -34.94 6.17
N ASN A 210 10.80 -34.15 7.12
CA ASN A 210 10.28 -34.18 8.49
C ASN A 210 9.32 -33.01 8.73
N PHE A 211 8.13 -33.32 9.21
CA PHE A 211 7.09 -32.34 9.49
C PHE A 211 7.02 -32.04 10.98
N LEU A 212 7.01 -30.76 11.29
CA LEU A 212 6.72 -30.20 12.60
C LEU A 212 5.50 -29.31 12.45
N ASP A 213 4.44 -29.62 13.16
CA ASP A 213 3.24 -28.82 13.20
C ASP A 213 2.82 -28.49 14.63
N CYS A 214 2.25 -27.33 14.86
CA CYS A 214 1.77 -26.96 16.18
C CYS A 214 0.85 -25.74 16.16
N ARG A 215 0.08 -25.62 17.23
CA ARG A 215 -0.64 -24.40 17.54
C ARG A 215 0.33 -23.24 17.81
N ASN A 216 -0.08 -22.02 17.51
CA ASN A 216 0.76 -20.83 17.58
C ASN A 216 1.38 -20.54 18.97
N TYR A 217 0.73 -20.93 20.05
CA TYR A 217 1.27 -20.77 21.43
C TYR A 217 2.37 -21.79 21.77
N GLN A 218 2.62 -22.79 20.93
CA GLN A 218 3.62 -23.85 21.16
C GLN A 218 4.89 -23.68 20.30
N ILE A 219 4.96 -22.68 19.43
CA ILE A 219 5.99 -22.55 18.40
C ILE A 219 7.41 -22.69 18.98
N GLY A 220 7.75 -21.92 20.02
CA GLY A 220 9.08 -21.97 20.63
C GLY A 220 9.40 -23.34 21.20
N LEU A 221 8.53 -23.88 22.04
CA LEU A 221 8.73 -25.20 22.67
C LEU A 221 8.94 -26.30 21.63
N ARG A 222 8.13 -26.30 20.57
CA ARG A 222 8.19 -27.33 19.52
C ARG A 222 9.44 -27.19 18.65
N ALA A 223 9.86 -25.95 18.34
CA ALA A 223 11.10 -25.73 17.59
C ALA A 223 12.32 -26.26 18.36
N PHE A 224 12.44 -25.95 19.66
CA PHE A 224 13.54 -26.49 20.48
C PHE A 224 13.52 -28.00 20.57
N ALA A 225 12.36 -28.62 20.83
CA ALA A 225 12.24 -30.08 20.89
C ALA A 225 12.59 -30.77 19.54
N PHE A 226 12.33 -30.13 18.42
CA PHE A 226 12.63 -30.66 17.08
C PHE A 226 14.13 -30.73 16.79
N PHE A 227 14.92 -29.84 17.39
CA PHE A 227 16.38 -29.77 17.21
C PHE A 227 17.17 -30.40 18.37
N ASP A 228 16.51 -30.85 19.43
CA ASP A 228 17.16 -31.41 20.64
C ASP A 228 17.98 -32.70 20.36
N GLY A 229 17.60 -33.45 19.33
CA GLY A 229 18.29 -34.65 18.87
C GLY A 229 19.52 -34.40 17.98
N GLY A 230 19.97 -33.15 17.76
CA GLY A 230 21.12 -32.84 16.91
C GLY A 230 20.87 -33.06 15.40
N GLN A 231 19.63 -33.13 14.98
CA GLN A 231 19.29 -33.32 13.57
C GLN A 231 19.65 -32.09 12.75
N ALA A 232 20.36 -32.29 11.63
CA ALA A 232 20.70 -31.24 10.68
C ALA A 232 19.78 -31.32 9.46
N TYR A 233 19.32 -30.16 9.01
CA TYR A 233 18.51 -30.01 7.80
C TYR A 233 19.24 -29.11 6.79
N ASP A 234 19.12 -29.42 5.50
CA ASP A 234 19.63 -28.57 4.44
C ASP A 234 18.72 -27.35 4.24
N TYR A 235 17.39 -27.60 4.32
CA TYR A 235 16.36 -26.59 4.23
C TYR A 235 15.30 -26.72 5.33
N MET A 236 14.82 -25.56 5.81
CA MET A 236 13.60 -25.44 6.62
C MET A 236 12.55 -24.62 5.87
N ILE A 237 11.40 -25.23 5.62
CA ILE A 237 10.22 -24.58 5.06
C ILE A 237 9.35 -24.14 6.23
N CYS A 238 9.13 -22.81 6.35
CA CYS A 238 8.35 -22.23 7.44
C CYS A 238 7.08 -21.55 6.89
N SER A 239 5.93 -21.85 7.47
CA SER A 239 4.65 -21.25 7.04
C SER A 239 4.53 -19.76 7.37
N ASP A 240 5.41 -19.24 8.21
CA ASP A 240 5.49 -17.82 8.58
C ASP A 240 6.83 -17.47 9.24
N ARG A 241 7.07 -16.18 9.38
CA ARG A 241 8.33 -15.64 9.95
C ARG A 241 8.55 -16.04 11.42
N ARG A 242 7.51 -16.14 12.24
CA ARG A 242 7.68 -16.53 13.66
C ARG A 242 8.22 -17.94 13.81
N ARG A 243 7.81 -18.85 12.92
CA ARG A 243 8.34 -20.20 12.89
C ARG A 243 9.79 -20.24 12.45
N GLU A 244 10.16 -19.43 11.45
CA GLU A 244 11.55 -19.25 11.06
C GLU A 244 12.40 -18.72 12.23
N ASP A 245 11.95 -17.65 12.89
CA ASP A 245 12.66 -17.06 14.04
C ASP A 245 12.83 -18.06 15.19
N ALA A 246 11.83 -18.89 15.46
CA ALA A 246 11.91 -19.94 16.46
C ALA A 246 12.92 -21.03 16.10
N VAL A 247 13.00 -21.42 14.82
CA VAL A 247 14.02 -22.38 14.35
C VAL A 247 15.41 -21.77 14.45
N ARG A 248 15.60 -20.51 14.03
CA ARG A 248 16.87 -19.79 14.16
C ARG A 248 17.33 -19.74 15.62
N ALA A 249 16.40 -19.44 16.53
CA ALA A 249 16.68 -19.43 17.97
C ALA A 249 17.08 -20.85 18.47
N ALA A 250 16.31 -21.88 18.10
CA ALA A 250 16.61 -23.26 18.49
C ALA A 250 18.01 -23.70 17.99
N CYS A 251 18.36 -23.40 16.73
CA CYS A 251 19.68 -23.71 16.19
C CYS A 251 20.80 -22.92 16.88
N ALA A 252 20.57 -21.66 17.25
CA ALA A 252 21.56 -20.83 17.95
C ALA A 252 21.88 -21.37 19.35
N TYR A 253 20.92 -21.99 20.03
CA TYR A 253 21.11 -22.63 21.34
C TYR A 253 21.60 -24.08 21.22
N SER A 254 21.37 -24.76 20.11
CA SER A 254 21.88 -26.11 19.86
C SER A 254 23.27 -26.02 19.24
N SER A 255 24.31 -26.22 20.01
CA SER A 255 25.71 -26.12 19.57
C SER A 255 26.10 -27.18 18.53
N GLN A 256 25.22 -28.08 18.12
CA GLN A 256 25.52 -29.24 17.25
C GLN A 256 24.81 -29.18 15.90
N ALA A 257 23.79 -28.35 15.70
CA ALA A 257 23.06 -28.29 14.45
C ALA A 257 23.47 -27.06 13.60
N PRO A 258 23.97 -27.26 12.37
CA PRO A 258 24.20 -26.14 11.47
C PRO A 258 22.89 -25.44 11.12
N LEU A 259 22.94 -24.12 10.92
CA LEU A 259 21.78 -23.33 10.50
C LEU A 259 21.32 -23.78 9.11
N PRO A 260 20.08 -24.25 8.93
CA PRO A 260 19.54 -24.61 7.63
C PRO A 260 19.31 -23.38 6.74
N ARG A 261 19.20 -23.57 5.43
CA ARG A 261 18.62 -22.54 4.55
C ARG A 261 17.12 -22.47 4.77
N PHE A 262 16.55 -21.29 4.59
CA PHE A 262 15.11 -21.09 4.85
C PHE A 262 14.33 -20.81 3.56
N VAL A 263 13.13 -21.37 3.52
CA VAL A 263 12.04 -20.92 2.63
C VAL A 263 10.87 -20.55 3.52
N THR A 264 10.44 -19.29 3.46
CA THR A 264 9.39 -18.79 4.36
C THR A 264 8.28 -18.12 3.57
N LEU A 265 7.03 -18.47 3.89
CA LEU A 265 5.87 -17.75 3.36
C LEU A 265 5.78 -16.40 4.06
N ALA A 266 5.63 -15.34 3.28
CA ALA A 266 5.53 -13.97 3.80
C ALA A 266 4.55 -13.12 3.00
N THR A 267 4.08 -12.05 3.63
CA THR A 267 3.33 -11.03 2.90
C THR A 267 4.24 -10.29 1.93
N LYS A 268 3.71 -9.90 0.79
CA LYS A 268 4.42 -9.12 -0.22
C LYS A 268 5.08 -7.89 0.40
N ALA A 269 6.31 -7.60 -0.04
CA ALA A 269 7.16 -6.52 0.50
C ALA A 269 7.51 -6.61 1.99
N ALA A 270 7.30 -7.76 2.67
CA ALA A 270 7.82 -7.95 4.02
C ALA A 270 9.35 -7.88 4.03
N VAL A 271 9.90 -7.22 5.06
CA VAL A 271 11.34 -7.25 5.31
C VAL A 271 11.70 -8.62 5.87
N THR A 272 12.60 -9.32 5.18
CA THR A 272 13.09 -10.65 5.57
C THR A 272 14.61 -10.65 5.59
N ASP A 273 15.18 -11.68 6.20
CA ASP A 273 16.62 -11.93 6.12
C ASP A 273 17.02 -12.14 4.64
N PRO A 274 18.10 -11.50 4.15
CA PRO A 274 18.55 -11.68 2.77
C PRO A 274 18.88 -13.12 2.37
N GLU A 275 19.18 -13.99 3.33
CA GLU A 275 19.49 -15.41 3.10
C GLU A 275 18.24 -16.31 3.10
N THR A 276 17.07 -15.75 3.44
CA THR A 276 15.80 -16.47 3.39
C THR A 276 15.18 -16.37 2.00
N SER A 277 14.90 -17.51 1.36
CA SER A 277 14.05 -17.55 0.17
C SER A 277 12.61 -17.26 0.59
N VAL A 278 11.97 -16.27 -0.05
CA VAL A 278 10.63 -15.84 0.30
C VAL A 278 9.63 -16.27 -0.76
N TYR A 279 8.60 -17.00 -0.33
CA TYR A 279 7.40 -17.25 -1.11
C TYR A 279 6.34 -16.22 -0.75
N GLU A 280 5.98 -15.36 -1.69
CA GLU A 280 5.12 -14.19 -1.44
C GLU A 280 3.63 -14.50 -1.65
N LEU A 281 2.82 -13.90 -0.78
CA LEU A 281 1.35 -13.88 -0.83
C LEU A 281 0.88 -12.46 -0.57
N ASP A 282 0.11 -11.86 -1.49
CA ASP A 282 -0.35 -10.47 -1.35
C ASP A 282 -1.57 -10.35 -0.41
N TYR A 283 -1.32 -10.44 0.88
CA TYR A 283 -2.36 -10.32 1.92
C TYR A 283 -3.06 -8.96 1.94
N LYS A 284 -2.38 -7.87 1.53
CA LYS A 284 -3.04 -6.56 1.40
C LYS A 284 -4.08 -6.57 0.29
N GLN A 285 -3.74 -7.13 -0.87
CA GLN A 285 -4.68 -7.24 -1.98
C GLN A 285 -5.86 -8.16 -1.64
N LEU A 286 -5.62 -9.28 -0.93
CA LEU A 286 -6.68 -10.14 -0.42
C LEU A 286 -7.63 -9.34 0.49
N ALA A 287 -7.10 -8.54 1.42
CA ALA A 287 -7.89 -7.70 2.32
C ALA A 287 -8.74 -6.68 1.55
N HIS A 288 -8.17 -5.98 0.56
CA HIS A 288 -8.93 -5.06 -0.32
C HIS A 288 -10.11 -5.74 -1.01
N ARG A 289 -9.90 -6.95 -1.53
CA ARG A 289 -10.99 -7.72 -2.18
C ARG A 289 -12.06 -8.14 -1.18
N ILE A 290 -11.68 -8.56 0.03
CA ILE A 290 -12.63 -8.90 1.11
C ILE A 290 -13.48 -7.70 1.46
N VAL A 291 -12.87 -6.54 1.70
CA VAL A 291 -13.60 -5.30 2.01
C VAL A 291 -14.59 -4.96 0.92
N LYS A 292 -14.19 -5.02 -0.34
CA LYS A 292 -15.05 -4.75 -1.50
C LYS A 292 -16.29 -5.65 -1.52
N GLN A 293 -16.13 -6.96 -1.29
CA GLN A 293 -17.24 -7.91 -1.28
C GLN A 293 -18.15 -7.68 -0.08
N LEU A 294 -17.57 -7.48 1.10
CA LEU A 294 -18.35 -7.30 2.31
C LEU A 294 -19.12 -5.97 2.30
N LEU A 295 -18.55 -4.88 1.80
CA LEU A 295 -19.28 -3.62 1.60
C LEU A 295 -20.42 -3.77 0.58
N ALA A 296 -20.21 -4.50 -0.50
CA ALA A 296 -21.26 -4.80 -1.47
C ALA A 296 -22.42 -5.58 -0.83
N ARG A 297 -22.13 -6.50 0.10
CA ARG A 297 -23.14 -7.21 0.89
C ARG A 297 -23.87 -6.28 1.86
N LEU A 298 -23.14 -5.51 2.64
CA LEU A 298 -23.70 -4.67 3.71
C LEU A 298 -24.48 -3.46 3.19
N GLU A 299 -24.03 -2.83 2.11
CA GLU A 299 -24.61 -1.59 1.60
C GLU A 299 -25.58 -1.80 0.43
N GLN A 300 -25.38 -2.86 -0.37
CA GLN A 300 -26.15 -3.12 -1.60
C GLN A 300 -26.98 -4.42 -1.53
N GLY A 301 -26.85 -5.21 -0.46
CA GLY A 301 -27.56 -6.48 -0.31
C GLY A 301 -27.09 -7.60 -1.26
N LYS A 302 -25.94 -7.45 -1.92
CA LYS A 302 -25.39 -8.47 -2.82
C LYS A 302 -24.92 -9.68 -2.03
N ALA A 303 -25.18 -10.88 -2.54
CA ALA A 303 -24.70 -12.11 -1.92
C ALA A 303 -23.16 -12.13 -1.84
N LEU A 304 -22.61 -12.66 -0.74
CA LEU A 304 -21.18 -12.94 -0.66
C LEU A 304 -20.82 -14.09 -1.59
N PRO A 305 -19.68 -14.03 -2.30
CA PRO A 305 -19.17 -15.20 -3.00
C PRO A 305 -18.78 -16.27 -1.97
N GLY A 306 -19.15 -17.50 -2.18
CA GLY A 306 -18.80 -18.60 -1.27
C GLY A 306 -17.31 -18.75 -1.09
N LYS A 307 -16.53 -18.50 -2.16
CA LYS A 307 -15.05 -18.57 -2.16
C LYS A 307 -14.44 -17.34 -2.82
N LEU A 308 -13.37 -16.82 -2.21
CA LEU A 308 -12.52 -15.76 -2.74
C LEU A 308 -11.07 -16.28 -2.73
N ARG A 309 -10.64 -16.88 -3.83
CA ARG A 309 -9.27 -17.35 -3.98
C ARG A 309 -8.43 -16.33 -4.72
N MET A 310 -7.25 -16.06 -4.16
CA MET A 310 -6.20 -15.27 -4.79
C MET A 310 -5.16 -16.22 -5.39
N GLU A 311 -4.56 -15.79 -6.49
CA GLU A 311 -3.37 -16.47 -7.00
C GLU A 311 -2.19 -16.18 -6.06
N ASN A 312 -1.33 -17.19 -5.91
CA ASN A 312 -0.08 -17.02 -5.17
C ASN A 312 0.89 -16.21 -6.02
N ASP A 313 1.58 -15.23 -5.42
CA ASP A 313 2.60 -14.44 -6.13
C ASP A 313 3.85 -15.28 -6.44
N GLY A 314 4.12 -16.31 -5.64
CA GLY A 314 5.26 -17.19 -5.84
C GLY A 314 6.55 -16.67 -5.21
N PHE A 315 7.69 -17.17 -5.69
CA PHE A 315 8.98 -16.73 -5.15
C PHE A 315 9.31 -15.28 -5.51
N ARG A 316 9.90 -14.58 -4.57
CA ARG A 316 10.42 -13.22 -4.79
C ARG A 316 11.53 -13.27 -5.84
N THR A 317 11.32 -12.61 -6.96
CA THR A 317 12.17 -12.72 -8.17
C THR A 317 13.63 -12.26 -7.91
N ALA A 318 13.86 -11.40 -6.94
CA ALA A 318 15.20 -10.90 -6.61
C ALA A 318 16.15 -11.97 -6.03
N GLN A 319 15.62 -13.14 -5.64
CA GLN A 319 16.41 -14.23 -5.07
C GLN A 319 16.73 -15.36 -6.07
N MET A 320 16.22 -15.29 -7.29
CA MET A 320 16.43 -16.31 -8.32
C MET A 320 17.58 -15.99 -9.29
N VAL A 321 18.59 -15.26 -8.86
CA VAL A 321 19.80 -15.10 -9.68
C VAL A 321 20.67 -16.35 -9.46
N PRO A 322 20.89 -17.18 -10.50
CA PRO A 322 21.78 -18.33 -10.37
C PRO A 322 23.18 -17.87 -9.92
N GLY A 323 23.72 -18.52 -8.90
CA GLY A 323 24.97 -18.14 -8.25
C GLY A 323 26.26 -18.33 -9.05
N HIS A 324 26.28 -18.00 -10.34
CA HIS A 324 27.45 -18.12 -11.21
C HIS A 324 27.63 -16.91 -12.14
N LEU A 325 27.26 -15.71 -11.71
CA LEU A 325 27.73 -14.51 -12.38
C LEU A 325 29.15 -14.25 -11.87
N HIS A 326 30.15 -14.28 -12.79
CA HIS A 326 31.49 -13.77 -12.52
C HIS A 326 31.35 -12.34 -11.97
N SER A 327 32.18 -11.98 -10.99
CA SER A 327 32.22 -10.64 -10.44
C SER A 327 32.31 -9.62 -11.58
N GLN A 328 31.25 -8.86 -11.78
CA GLN A 328 31.15 -7.84 -12.83
C GLN A 328 30.93 -6.48 -12.18
N THR A 329 31.64 -5.48 -12.65
CA THR A 329 31.43 -4.10 -12.25
C THR A 329 30.52 -3.42 -13.27
N LEU A 330 29.41 -2.84 -12.81
CA LEU A 330 28.55 -1.97 -13.60
C LEU A 330 28.74 -0.52 -13.18
N ARG A 331 29.20 0.31 -14.09
CA ARG A 331 29.40 1.74 -13.91
C ARG A 331 28.12 2.48 -14.30
N ILE A 332 27.52 3.15 -13.33
CA ILE A 332 26.22 3.80 -13.48
C ILE A 332 26.37 5.30 -13.31
N LEU A 333 26.00 6.07 -14.33
CA LEU A 333 25.85 7.51 -14.23
C LEU A 333 24.43 7.88 -13.81
N THR A 334 24.28 8.62 -12.72
CA THR A 334 23.00 9.01 -12.18
C THR A 334 23.05 10.39 -11.52
N MET A 335 21.90 10.87 -11.07
CA MET A 335 21.82 12.11 -10.28
C MET A 335 21.48 11.82 -8.82
N ALA A 336 21.75 12.80 -7.95
CA ALA A 336 21.34 12.76 -6.55
C ALA A 336 19.79 12.73 -6.44
N SER A 337 19.25 11.65 -5.87
CA SER A 337 17.82 11.45 -5.69
C SER A 337 17.55 10.36 -4.64
N PRO A 338 16.32 10.28 -4.08
CA PRO A 338 15.95 9.19 -3.18
C PRO A 338 16.15 7.80 -3.80
N SER A 339 15.83 7.61 -5.08
CA SER A 339 16.02 6.36 -5.81
C SER A 339 17.50 5.99 -5.95
N THR A 340 18.38 6.96 -6.20
CA THR A 340 19.84 6.74 -6.21
C THR A 340 20.37 6.35 -4.83
N THR A 341 19.83 6.99 -3.76
CA THR A 341 20.19 6.60 -2.39
C THR A 341 19.72 5.18 -2.06
N ALA A 342 18.54 4.79 -2.52
CA ALA A 342 18.05 3.42 -2.37
C ALA A 342 18.93 2.41 -3.13
N LEU A 343 19.30 2.72 -4.37
CA LEU A 343 20.21 1.88 -5.17
C LEU A 343 21.57 1.70 -4.49
N ALA A 344 22.15 2.78 -3.96
CA ALA A 344 23.43 2.72 -3.24
C ALA A 344 23.34 1.82 -1.98
N ARG A 345 22.21 1.83 -1.28
CA ARG A 345 21.98 0.94 -0.13
C ARG A 345 21.78 -0.52 -0.53
N LEU A 346 21.25 -0.79 -1.73
CA LEU A 346 21.07 -2.13 -2.27
C LEU A 346 22.34 -2.70 -2.92
N ALA A 347 23.32 -1.86 -3.28
CA ALA A 347 24.55 -2.28 -3.96
C ALA A 347 25.31 -3.41 -3.24
N PRO A 348 25.55 -3.37 -1.91
CA PRO A 348 26.22 -4.47 -1.21
C PRO A 348 25.43 -5.79 -1.26
N HIS A 349 24.11 -5.73 -1.31
CA HIS A 349 23.26 -6.91 -1.46
C HIS A 349 23.39 -7.52 -2.86
N LEU A 350 23.41 -6.71 -3.91
CA LEU A 350 23.63 -7.16 -5.28
C LEU A 350 25.02 -7.79 -5.46
N GLU A 351 26.04 -7.21 -4.84
CA GLU A 351 27.38 -7.77 -4.85
C GLU A 351 27.44 -9.15 -4.18
N LYS A 352 26.82 -9.28 -3.00
CA LYS A 352 26.76 -10.55 -2.27
C LYS A 352 25.96 -11.63 -2.98
N THR A 353 24.80 -11.28 -3.61
CA THR A 353 23.84 -12.25 -4.15
C THR A 353 24.02 -12.54 -5.63
N ALA A 354 24.50 -11.58 -6.40
CA ALA A 354 24.61 -11.68 -7.85
C ALA A 354 26.06 -11.52 -8.36
N GLY A 355 27.02 -11.22 -7.48
CA GLY A 355 28.41 -10.94 -7.88
C GLY A 355 28.55 -9.64 -8.70
N ILE A 356 27.58 -8.71 -8.60
CA ILE A 356 27.56 -7.47 -9.36
C ILE A 356 27.98 -6.33 -8.45
N HIS A 357 29.14 -5.77 -8.71
CA HIS A 357 29.63 -4.54 -8.05
C HIS A 357 29.07 -3.31 -8.78
N LEU A 358 28.39 -2.41 -8.05
CA LEU A 358 27.87 -1.16 -8.60
C LEU A 358 28.83 0.01 -8.31
N GLU A 359 29.35 0.62 -9.35
CA GLU A 359 30.13 1.86 -9.28
C GLU A 359 29.23 3.03 -9.69
N LEU A 360 28.79 3.83 -8.71
CA LEU A 360 27.85 4.92 -8.92
C LEU A 360 28.57 6.26 -9.06
N THR A 361 28.46 6.90 -10.22
CA THR A 361 28.82 8.30 -10.40
C THR A 361 27.56 9.14 -10.24
N VAL A 362 27.48 9.86 -9.11
CA VAL A 362 26.30 10.64 -8.73
C VAL A 362 26.55 12.13 -8.98
N LEU A 363 25.84 12.72 -9.93
CA LEU A 363 25.92 14.14 -10.24
C LEU A 363 24.80 14.93 -9.53
N PRO A 364 25.00 16.26 -9.31
CA PRO A 364 24.01 17.06 -8.58
C PRO A 364 22.66 17.17 -9.29
N SER A 365 22.63 17.21 -10.63
CA SER A 365 21.42 17.47 -11.40
C SER A 365 21.35 16.66 -12.71
N LEU A 366 20.15 16.53 -13.26
CA LEU A 366 19.94 15.95 -14.61
C LEU A 366 20.67 16.75 -15.69
N ARG A 367 20.79 18.08 -15.56
CA ARG A 367 21.58 18.91 -16.48
C ARG A 367 23.04 18.48 -16.55
N ASP A 368 23.62 18.12 -15.40
CA ASP A 368 25.02 17.67 -15.35
C ASP A 368 25.16 16.28 -15.97
N VAL A 369 24.18 15.39 -15.74
CA VAL A 369 24.11 14.09 -16.45
C VAL A 369 24.02 14.32 -17.96
N TYR A 370 23.12 15.20 -18.42
CA TYR A 370 22.96 15.51 -19.84
C TYR A 370 24.27 15.99 -20.51
N ARG A 371 25.04 16.86 -19.82
CA ARG A 371 26.35 17.31 -20.33
C ARG A 371 27.34 16.16 -20.51
N VAL A 372 27.38 15.22 -19.58
CA VAL A 372 28.20 14.03 -19.70
C VAL A 372 27.76 13.15 -20.87
N VAL A 373 26.45 12.96 -21.03
CA VAL A 373 25.86 12.18 -22.13
C VAL A 373 26.22 12.74 -23.50
N GLN A 374 26.26 14.06 -23.65
CA GLN A 374 26.67 14.72 -24.88
C GLN A 374 28.19 14.69 -25.14
N SER A 375 28.99 14.26 -24.17
CA SER A 375 30.45 14.22 -24.28
C SER A 375 30.97 12.80 -24.53
N PRO A 376 32.24 12.64 -24.98
CA PRO A 376 32.89 11.33 -25.10
C PRO A 376 32.97 10.56 -23.78
N ALA A 377 32.89 11.25 -22.64
CA ALA A 377 32.95 10.62 -21.32
C ALA A 377 31.77 9.63 -21.06
N ARG A 378 30.68 9.71 -21.83
CA ARG A 378 29.56 8.75 -21.75
C ARG A 378 29.98 7.29 -21.94
N SER A 379 31.03 7.04 -22.72
CA SER A 379 31.55 5.69 -22.99
C SER A 379 32.18 5.00 -21.76
N GLN A 380 32.35 5.72 -20.65
CA GLN A 380 32.87 5.16 -19.40
C GLN A 380 31.76 4.45 -18.57
N TYR A 381 30.49 4.60 -18.95
CA TYR A 381 29.34 4.09 -18.20
C TYR A 381 28.64 2.98 -18.95
N ASP A 382 28.23 1.96 -18.21
CA ASP A 382 27.48 0.82 -18.71
C ASP A 382 25.96 1.10 -18.69
N LEU A 383 25.51 1.87 -17.70
CA LEU A 383 24.13 2.34 -17.55
C LEU A 383 24.09 3.84 -17.25
N ILE A 384 23.16 4.54 -17.87
CA ILE A 384 23.00 5.97 -17.66
C ILE A 384 21.54 6.27 -17.36
N ARG A 385 21.28 6.98 -16.26
CA ARG A 385 19.95 7.55 -15.99
C ARG A 385 19.70 8.69 -16.97
N MET A 386 18.55 8.64 -17.64
CA MET A 386 18.11 9.66 -18.58
C MET A 386 16.77 10.26 -18.15
N ASP A 387 16.50 11.47 -18.63
CA ASP A 387 15.15 12.05 -18.62
C ASP A 387 14.42 11.60 -19.89
N VAL A 388 13.13 11.30 -19.76
CA VAL A 388 12.28 10.92 -20.92
C VAL A 388 12.25 12.01 -21.98
N ALA A 389 12.41 13.27 -21.61
CA ALA A 389 12.49 14.41 -22.53
C ALA A 389 13.67 14.35 -23.52
N TRP A 390 14.72 13.56 -23.22
CA TRP A 390 15.87 13.41 -24.10
C TRP A 390 15.76 12.19 -25.04
N LEU A 391 14.71 11.38 -24.85
CA LEU A 391 14.61 10.10 -25.55
C LEU A 391 14.57 10.25 -27.06
N ASP A 392 13.82 11.22 -27.57
CA ASP A 392 13.73 11.48 -29.02
C ASP A 392 15.01 12.10 -29.59
N GLU A 393 15.72 12.92 -28.82
CA GLU A 393 16.95 13.58 -29.27
C GLU A 393 18.14 12.63 -29.21
N LEU A 394 18.30 11.88 -28.13
CA LEU A 394 19.53 11.12 -27.84
C LEU A 394 19.32 9.59 -27.85
N GLY A 395 18.07 9.12 -27.87
CA GLY A 395 17.77 7.72 -27.60
C GLY A 395 18.48 6.75 -28.53
N GLU A 396 18.47 6.97 -29.82
CA GLU A 396 19.02 6.06 -30.81
C GLU A 396 20.53 6.28 -31.08
N GLU A 397 21.03 7.47 -30.82
CA GLU A 397 22.45 7.80 -31.01
C GLU A 397 23.33 7.38 -29.82
N VAL A 398 22.77 7.42 -28.62
CA VAL A 398 23.52 7.24 -27.37
C VAL A 398 23.27 5.89 -26.73
N TYR A 399 22.03 5.41 -26.79
CA TYR A 399 21.59 4.24 -26.07
C TYR A 399 21.37 3.04 -26.98
N ARG A 400 21.77 1.88 -26.51
CA ARG A 400 21.56 0.63 -27.24
C ARG A 400 20.07 0.25 -27.23
N PRO A 401 19.45 -0.05 -28.38
CA PRO A 401 18.09 -0.57 -28.42
C PRO A 401 17.92 -1.85 -27.59
N LEU A 402 16.89 -1.90 -26.76
CA LEU A 402 16.64 -3.06 -25.89
C LEU A 402 16.43 -4.36 -26.67
N ALA A 403 15.88 -4.28 -27.89
CA ALA A 403 15.71 -5.43 -28.77
C ALA A 403 17.02 -6.15 -29.13
N GLN A 404 18.17 -5.48 -28.99
CA GLN A 404 19.49 -6.06 -29.21
C GLN A 404 20.05 -6.78 -27.97
N ILE A 405 19.35 -6.73 -26.85
CA ILE A 405 19.72 -7.36 -25.58
C ILE A 405 18.77 -8.54 -25.35
N PRO A 406 19.26 -9.82 -25.31
CA PRO A 406 18.42 -11.00 -25.16
C PRO A 406 17.84 -11.08 -23.73
N PHE A 407 16.68 -10.47 -23.53
CA PHE A 407 15.95 -10.46 -22.27
C PHE A 407 14.43 -10.31 -22.55
N ASP A 408 13.59 -10.81 -21.66
CA ASP A 408 12.13 -10.64 -21.73
C ASP A 408 11.72 -9.24 -21.23
N TRP A 409 11.93 -8.23 -22.07
CA TRP A 409 11.58 -6.84 -21.79
C TRP A 409 10.09 -6.62 -21.65
N ASP A 410 9.27 -7.32 -22.44
CA ASP A 410 7.81 -7.19 -22.39
C ASP A 410 7.26 -7.76 -21.07
N GLY A 411 7.76 -8.90 -20.62
CA GLY A 411 7.43 -9.45 -19.30
C GLY A 411 7.88 -8.56 -18.13
N LEU A 412 9.02 -7.86 -18.26
CA LEU A 412 9.43 -6.87 -17.26
C LEU A 412 8.49 -5.67 -17.25
N LEU A 413 8.19 -5.09 -18.41
CA LEU A 413 7.36 -3.90 -18.54
C LEU A 413 5.89 -4.16 -18.17
N ALA A 414 5.39 -5.38 -18.40
CA ALA A 414 4.05 -5.79 -17.96
C ALA A 414 3.88 -5.78 -16.43
N LYS A 415 4.98 -5.85 -15.67
CA LYS A 415 4.97 -5.71 -14.20
C LYS A 415 4.97 -4.25 -13.72
N ALA A 416 5.22 -3.30 -14.62
CA ALA A 416 5.14 -1.88 -14.33
C ALA A 416 3.68 -1.38 -14.32
N ILE A 417 3.49 -0.09 -14.03
CA ILE A 417 2.17 0.54 -14.14
C ILE A 417 1.66 0.37 -15.59
N PRO A 418 0.42 -0.09 -15.80
CA PRO A 418 -0.17 -0.20 -17.12
C PRO A 418 0.01 1.10 -17.94
N GLU A 419 0.29 0.96 -19.23
CA GLU A 419 0.50 2.06 -20.17
C GLU A 419 1.84 2.81 -20.03
N LEU A 420 2.53 2.73 -18.88
CA LEU A 420 3.79 3.45 -18.68
C LEU A 420 4.85 3.04 -19.72
N GLY A 421 4.95 1.74 -20.02
CA GLY A 421 5.91 1.22 -21.00
C GLY A 421 5.75 1.76 -22.42
N GLN A 422 4.55 2.25 -22.79
CA GLN A 422 4.29 2.82 -24.11
C GLN A 422 4.93 4.20 -24.31
N HIS A 423 5.19 4.92 -23.23
CA HIS A 423 5.78 6.28 -23.27
C HIS A 423 7.31 6.28 -23.27
N PHE A 424 7.96 5.10 -23.21
CA PHE A 424 9.42 4.97 -23.19
C PHE A 424 9.96 4.45 -24.53
N THR A 425 9.43 4.96 -25.62
CA THR A 425 9.87 4.69 -26.99
C THR A 425 10.31 5.98 -27.66
N THR A 426 11.29 5.89 -28.58
CA THR A 426 11.69 7.02 -29.45
C THR A 426 10.58 7.34 -30.45
N ALA A 427 10.68 8.47 -31.14
CA ALA A 427 9.76 8.86 -32.23
C ALA A 427 9.63 7.77 -33.32
N HIS A 428 10.67 6.94 -33.52
CA HIS A 428 10.68 5.81 -34.46
C HIS A 428 10.16 4.49 -33.85
N GLY A 429 9.69 4.51 -32.61
CA GLY A 429 9.13 3.35 -31.93
C GLY A 429 10.16 2.41 -31.31
N ASN A 430 11.45 2.78 -31.27
CA ASN A 430 12.49 1.98 -30.67
C ASN A 430 12.51 2.16 -29.13
N ARG A 431 12.67 1.08 -28.39
CA ARG A 431 12.86 1.09 -26.95
C ARG A 431 14.35 1.08 -26.61
N CYS A 432 14.83 2.13 -25.99
CA CYS A 432 16.23 2.28 -25.57
C CYS A 432 16.39 2.35 -24.05
N CYS A 433 15.29 2.38 -23.28
CA CYS A 433 15.32 2.51 -21.82
C CYS A 433 14.16 1.75 -21.16
N VAL A 434 14.28 1.59 -19.85
CA VAL A 434 13.23 1.07 -18.98
C VAL A 434 12.86 2.13 -17.92
N PRO A 435 11.61 2.17 -17.43
CA PRO A 435 11.22 3.03 -16.33
C PRO A 435 12.05 2.70 -15.08
N TYR A 436 12.74 3.70 -14.52
CA TYR A 436 13.53 3.56 -13.29
C TYR A 436 12.89 4.30 -12.11
N ASP A 437 12.53 5.56 -12.32
CA ASP A 437 11.99 6.45 -11.29
C ASP A 437 10.86 7.30 -11.91
N PRO A 438 9.74 6.67 -12.31
CA PRO A 438 8.63 7.40 -12.90
C PRO A 438 7.98 8.28 -11.84
N SER A 439 7.74 9.52 -12.18
CA SER A 439 7.04 10.48 -11.32
C SER A 439 5.69 10.85 -11.91
N ILE A 440 4.74 11.15 -11.02
CA ILE A 440 3.41 11.66 -11.37
C ILE A 440 3.14 12.94 -10.59
N GLN A 441 2.38 13.83 -11.18
CA GLN A 441 1.87 15.00 -10.47
C GLN A 441 0.62 14.62 -9.67
N LEU A 442 0.62 14.97 -8.39
CA LEU A 442 -0.49 14.74 -7.47
C LEU A 442 -0.87 16.05 -6.79
N LEU A 443 -2.17 16.22 -6.56
CA LEU A 443 -2.69 17.31 -5.75
C LEU A 443 -2.68 16.91 -4.29
N PHE A 444 -1.88 17.61 -3.47
CA PHE A 444 -1.92 17.52 -2.02
C PHE A 444 -2.83 18.62 -1.45
N TYR A 445 -3.63 18.29 -0.45
CA TYR A 445 -4.51 19.26 0.20
C TYR A 445 -4.60 19.03 1.72
N ARG A 446 -4.86 20.09 2.45
CA ARG A 446 -5.06 20.08 3.89
C ARG A 446 -6.45 19.53 4.21
N ARG A 447 -6.52 18.24 4.51
CA ARG A 447 -7.79 17.55 4.80
C ARG A 447 -8.53 18.18 5.98
N ASP A 448 -7.82 18.65 7.00
CA ASP A 448 -8.37 19.33 8.17
C ASP A 448 -9.15 20.59 7.75
N LEU A 449 -8.61 21.43 6.85
CA LEU A 449 -9.29 22.63 6.36
C LEU A 449 -10.50 22.29 5.49
N PHE A 450 -10.39 21.29 4.62
CA PHE A 450 -11.48 20.88 3.74
C PHE A 450 -12.63 20.17 4.46
N THR A 451 -12.40 19.62 5.65
CA THR A 451 -13.43 18.95 6.44
C THR A 451 -14.03 19.84 7.53
N ASP A 452 -13.44 21.00 7.80
CA ASP A 452 -13.91 21.93 8.82
C ASP A 452 -15.27 22.53 8.45
N PRO A 453 -16.29 22.40 9.32
CA PRO A 453 -17.65 22.90 9.03
C PRO A 453 -17.70 24.42 8.86
N THR A 454 -16.80 25.16 9.50
CA THR A 454 -16.75 26.63 9.41
C THR A 454 -16.29 27.04 8.03
N TYR A 455 -15.17 26.49 7.54
CA TYR A 455 -14.67 26.82 6.20
C TYR A 455 -15.59 26.34 5.09
N LYS A 456 -16.21 25.17 5.25
CA LYS A 456 -17.25 24.69 4.31
C LYS A 456 -18.41 25.69 4.21
N ARG A 457 -18.87 26.20 5.35
CA ARG A 457 -19.97 27.16 5.36
C ARG A 457 -19.58 28.49 4.77
N MET A 458 -18.40 29.01 5.12
CA MET A 458 -17.87 30.26 4.56
C MET A 458 -17.71 30.16 3.05
N TYR A 459 -17.11 29.08 2.57
CA TYR A 459 -16.95 28.83 1.12
C TYR A 459 -18.29 28.80 0.39
N TYR A 460 -19.29 28.13 0.97
CA TYR A 460 -20.65 28.11 0.41
C TYR A 460 -21.31 29.50 0.41
N GLU A 461 -21.07 30.31 1.41
CA GLU A 461 -21.60 31.69 1.46
C GLU A 461 -20.98 32.57 0.38
N ASP A 462 -19.68 32.39 0.09
CA ASP A 462 -18.96 33.18 -0.92
C ASP A 462 -19.26 32.72 -2.36
N PHE A 463 -19.22 31.39 -2.60
CA PHE A 463 -19.25 30.86 -3.96
C PHE A 463 -20.54 30.11 -4.32
N ARG A 464 -21.45 29.86 -3.38
CA ARG A 464 -22.68 29.06 -3.55
C ARG A 464 -22.42 27.62 -4.02
N GLU A 465 -21.23 27.11 -3.73
CA GLU A 465 -20.76 25.76 -4.03
C GLU A 465 -20.21 25.09 -2.78
N GLU A 466 -20.18 23.76 -2.74
CA GLU A 466 -19.55 23.04 -1.62
C GLU A 466 -18.03 23.06 -1.73
N LEU A 467 -17.35 23.30 -0.61
CA LEU A 467 -15.90 23.15 -0.53
C LEU A 467 -15.52 21.68 -0.71
N ALA A 468 -14.95 21.35 -1.85
CA ALA A 468 -14.51 20.03 -2.21
C ALA A 468 -13.10 20.06 -2.82
N VAL A 469 -12.46 18.89 -2.91
CA VAL A 469 -11.17 18.77 -3.60
C VAL A 469 -11.35 19.16 -5.07
N PRO A 470 -10.56 20.13 -5.59
CA PRO A 470 -10.70 20.62 -6.96
C PRO A 470 -10.58 19.52 -8.00
N LYS A 471 -11.41 19.57 -9.03
CA LYS A 471 -11.36 18.65 -10.18
C LYS A 471 -10.84 19.33 -11.44
N THR A 472 -10.85 20.65 -11.47
CA THR A 472 -10.33 21.46 -12.58
C THR A 472 -9.36 22.51 -12.06
N PHE A 473 -8.50 23.04 -12.91
CA PHE A 473 -7.61 24.16 -12.53
C PHE A 473 -8.36 25.45 -12.20
N ARG A 474 -9.56 25.62 -12.72
CA ARG A 474 -10.44 26.71 -12.36
C ARG A 474 -10.95 26.58 -10.92
N ASP A 475 -11.41 25.39 -10.54
CA ASP A 475 -11.83 25.11 -9.16
C ASP A 475 -10.63 25.21 -8.21
N TYR A 476 -9.45 24.75 -8.66
CA TYR A 476 -8.20 24.88 -7.90
C TYR A 476 -7.91 26.37 -7.55
N ASN A 477 -7.95 27.26 -8.54
CA ASN A 477 -7.73 28.68 -8.32
C ASN A 477 -8.76 29.29 -7.37
N ARG A 478 -10.03 28.90 -7.50
CA ARG A 478 -11.11 29.37 -6.61
C ARG A 478 -10.85 28.96 -5.15
N VAL A 479 -10.49 27.70 -4.92
CA VAL A 479 -10.13 27.21 -3.59
C VAL A 479 -8.86 27.88 -3.08
N ALA A 480 -7.85 28.06 -3.94
CA ALA A 480 -6.62 28.74 -3.59
C ALA A 480 -6.87 30.21 -3.18
N SER A 481 -7.72 30.94 -3.91
CA SER A 481 -8.10 32.30 -3.55
C SER A 481 -8.79 32.36 -2.18
N PHE A 482 -9.72 31.43 -1.90
CA PHE A 482 -10.43 31.35 -0.64
C PHE A 482 -9.49 31.12 0.55
N PHE A 483 -8.46 30.28 0.38
CA PHE A 483 -7.46 30.01 1.40
C PHE A 483 -6.23 30.94 1.34
N THR A 484 -6.29 32.06 0.61
CA THR A 484 -5.26 33.09 0.61
C THR A 484 -5.71 34.28 1.44
N ARG A 485 -4.96 34.62 2.50
CA ARG A 485 -5.32 35.69 3.43
C ARG A 485 -5.46 37.04 2.75
N GLY A 486 -4.69 37.31 1.69
CA GLY A 486 -4.81 38.54 0.90
C GLY A 486 -6.13 38.68 0.14
N CYS A 487 -6.82 37.58 -0.12
CA CYS A 487 -8.14 37.55 -0.78
C CYS A 487 -9.28 37.35 0.22
N ASN A 488 -9.05 36.59 1.29
CA ASN A 488 -10.00 36.28 2.35
C ASN A 488 -9.33 36.50 3.72
N ALA A 489 -9.64 37.59 4.38
CA ALA A 489 -9.06 37.95 5.69
C ALA A 489 -9.30 36.90 6.79
N ALA A 490 -10.33 36.04 6.66
CA ALA A 490 -10.64 34.95 7.56
C ALA A 490 -9.90 33.65 7.23
N SER A 491 -9.06 33.64 6.20
CA SER A 491 -8.27 32.46 5.84
C SER A 491 -7.28 32.09 6.96
N PRO A 492 -7.20 30.78 7.30
CA PRO A 492 -6.22 30.28 8.28
C PRO A 492 -4.79 30.30 7.72
N THR A 493 -4.64 30.29 6.39
CA THR A 493 -3.34 30.23 5.70
C THR A 493 -2.97 31.57 5.06
N GLN A 494 -1.67 31.85 4.99
CA GLN A 494 -1.17 33.05 4.32
C GLN A 494 -1.38 32.97 2.82
N TYR A 495 -1.12 31.79 2.25
CA TYR A 495 -1.27 31.45 0.84
C TYR A 495 -2.14 30.20 0.69
N GLY A 496 -2.93 30.15 -0.36
CA GLY A 496 -3.84 29.05 -0.65
C GLY A 496 -3.25 27.99 -1.57
N SER A 497 -2.08 28.26 -2.11
CA SER A 497 -1.39 27.36 -3.04
C SER A 497 0.13 27.43 -2.86
N THR A 498 0.81 26.35 -3.23
CA THR A 498 2.24 26.33 -3.49
C THR A 498 2.45 25.86 -4.92
N VAL A 499 3.10 26.68 -5.73
CA VAL A 499 3.39 26.42 -7.15
C VAL A 499 4.88 26.46 -7.37
N ALA A 500 5.40 25.42 -8.01
CA ALA A 500 6.82 25.37 -8.36
C ALA A 500 7.08 26.23 -9.61
N ILE A 501 7.77 27.36 -9.43
CA ILE A 501 8.23 28.22 -10.50
C ILE A 501 9.74 28.40 -10.33
N GLY A 502 10.51 28.22 -11.40
CA GLY A 502 11.94 28.38 -11.28
C GLY A 502 12.69 28.26 -12.60
N ASN A 503 12.93 27.06 -13.03
CA ASN A 503 13.77 26.78 -14.18
C ASN A 503 12.99 26.24 -15.39
N VAL A 504 13.71 25.98 -16.48
CA VAL A 504 13.16 25.50 -17.76
C VAL A 504 12.50 24.11 -17.68
N VAL A 505 12.63 23.38 -16.59
CA VAL A 505 12.00 22.06 -16.39
C VAL A 505 10.75 22.20 -15.51
N VAL A 506 10.86 22.95 -14.42
CA VAL A 506 9.80 23.05 -13.40
C VAL A 506 8.60 23.85 -13.90
N SER A 507 8.84 25.02 -14.54
CA SER A 507 7.74 25.86 -15.02
C SER A 507 6.92 25.21 -16.14
N PRO A 508 7.50 24.54 -17.15
CA PRO A 508 6.72 23.78 -18.13
C PRO A 508 5.88 22.66 -17.51
N SER A 509 6.40 21.95 -16.51
CA SER A 509 5.64 20.87 -15.86
C SER A 509 4.40 21.35 -15.09
N GLU A 510 4.38 22.61 -14.67
CA GLU A 510 3.21 23.28 -14.11
C GLU A 510 2.24 23.82 -15.18
N PHE A 511 2.80 24.28 -16.30
CA PHE A 511 2.00 24.83 -17.40
C PHE A 511 1.34 23.75 -18.25
N MET A 512 2.05 22.69 -18.60
CA MET A 512 1.58 21.66 -19.55
C MET A 512 0.27 20.97 -19.13
N PRO A 513 0.06 20.58 -17.84
CA PRO A 513 -1.22 20.01 -17.43
C PRO A 513 -2.39 21.00 -17.61
N ARG A 514 -2.16 22.30 -17.45
CA ARG A 514 -3.17 23.34 -17.68
C ARG A 514 -3.50 23.47 -19.16
N LEU A 515 -2.47 23.43 -20.01
CA LEU A 515 -2.64 23.45 -21.47
C LEU A 515 -3.48 22.25 -21.94
N PHE A 516 -3.17 21.06 -21.47
CA PHE A 516 -3.91 19.85 -21.82
C PHE A 516 -5.34 19.86 -21.26
N ALA A 517 -5.54 20.42 -20.06
CA ALA A 517 -6.88 20.59 -19.48
C ALA A 517 -7.78 21.53 -20.29
N GLU A 518 -7.19 22.48 -21.03
CA GLU A 518 -7.89 23.37 -21.97
C GLU A 518 -8.03 22.74 -23.36
N ASN A 519 -7.70 21.46 -23.56
CA ASN A 519 -7.59 20.76 -24.83
C ASN A 519 -6.56 21.37 -25.80
N GLY A 520 -5.62 22.14 -25.29
CA GLY A 520 -4.49 22.66 -26.05
C GLY A 520 -3.46 21.58 -26.37
N ARG A 521 -2.63 21.86 -27.37
CA ARG A 521 -1.54 20.99 -27.81
C ARG A 521 -0.23 21.79 -27.82
N LEU A 522 0.87 21.13 -27.52
CA LEU A 522 2.19 21.74 -27.64
C LEU A 522 2.65 21.79 -29.10
N LEU A 523 2.37 20.72 -29.85
CA LEU A 523 2.80 20.53 -31.23
C LEU A 523 1.59 20.33 -32.15
N ASP A 524 1.69 20.83 -33.37
CA ASP A 524 0.74 20.54 -34.47
C ASP A 524 1.02 19.16 -35.11
N SER A 525 0.24 18.79 -36.11
CA SER A 525 0.43 17.53 -36.85
C SER A 525 1.72 17.46 -37.67
N GLN A 526 2.46 18.57 -37.78
CA GLN A 526 3.75 18.67 -38.46
C GLN A 526 4.93 18.78 -37.45
N GLY A 527 4.68 18.62 -36.15
CA GLY A 527 5.69 18.73 -35.13
C GLY A 527 6.14 20.15 -34.78
N ARG A 528 5.41 21.20 -35.22
CA ARG A 528 5.75 22.59 -34.91
C ARG A 528 5.06 23.04 -33.62
N ILE A 529 5.76 23.84 -32.83
CA ILE A 529 5.21 24.40 -31.57
C ILE A 529 4.00 25.29 -31.87
N THR A 530 2.89 25.05 -31.17
CA THR A 530 1.61 25.77 -31.33
C THR A 530 1.12 26.37 -30.01
N LEU A 531 1.89 27.28 -29.44
CA LEU A 531 1.50 27.99 -28.21
C LEU A 531 0.79 29.33 -28.46
N ASP A 532 0.65 29.77 -29.71
CA ASP A 532 -0.11 30.95 -30.06
C ASP A 532 -1.58 30.58 -30.36
N THR A 533 -2.27 30.10 -29.31
CA THR A 533 -3.66 29.66 -29.39
C THR A 533 -4.48 30.16 -28.22
N PRO A 534 -5.80 30.31 -28.35
CA PRO A 534 -6.68 30.69 -27.24
C PRO A 534 -6.58 29.74 -26.02
N GLU A 535 -6.36 28.43 -26.27
CA GLU A 535 -6.19 27.40 -25.27
C GLU A 535 -4.91 27.64 -24.45
N ALA A 536 -3.81 27.92 -25.13
CA ALA A 536 -2.54 28.22 -24.47
C ALA A 536 -2.60 29.52 -23.66
N LEU A 537 -3.30 30.53 -24.19
CA LEU A 537 -3.52 31.79 -23.47
C LEU A 537 -4.34 31.58 -22.19
N ARG A 538 -5.46 30.83 -22.26
CA ARG A 538 -6.26 30.50 -21.06
C ARG A 538 -5.45 29.70 -20.03
N ALA A 539 -4.66 28.75 -20.48
CA ALA A 539 -3.78 27.97 -19.59
C ALA A 539 -2.74 28.84 -18.89
N LEU A 540 -2.15 29.79 -19.62
CA LEU A 540 -1.16 30.73 -19.06
C LEU A 540 -1.82 31.72 -18.09
N GLU A 541 -3.00 32.23 -18.41
CA GLU A 541 -3.78 33.11 -17.51
C GLU A 541 -4.15 32.38 -16.23
N ASN A 542 -4.61 31.12 -16.31
CA ASN A 542 -4.89 30.30 -15.15
C ASN A 542 -3.62 30.07 -14.30
N TYR A 543 -2.49 29.79 -14.92
CA TYR A 543 -1.21 29.60 -14.24
C TYR A 543 -0.76 30.87 -13.52
N ARG A 544 -0.85 32.03 -14.19
CA ARG A 544 -0.55 33.33 -13.62
C ARG A 544 -1.48 33.66 -12.44
N GLU A 545 -2.75 33.30 -12.56
CA GLU A 545 -3.73 33.44 -11.47
C GLU A 545 -3.32 32.59 -10.25
N THR A 546 -3.00 31.30 -10.46
CA THR A 546 -2.52 30.42 -9.38
C THR A 546 -1.31 31.01 -8.66
N TYR A 547 -0.37 31.58 -9.40
CA TYR A 547 0.82 32.23 -8.84
C TYR A 547 0.48 33.37 -7.90
N SER A 548 -0.62 34.10 -8.13
CA SER A 548 -1.05 35.18 -7.24
C SER A 548 -1.51 34.69 -5.85
N TYR A 549 -1.84 33.41 -5.71
CA TYR A 549 -2.27 32.76 -4.47
C TYR A 549 -1.14 31.99 -3.77
N SER A 550 0.07 32.07 -4.29
CA SER A 550 1.26 31.39 -3.78
C SER A 550 2.22 32.38 -3.12
N ASP A 551 3.13 31.87 -2.29
CA ASP A 551 4.32 32.63 -1.96
C ASP A 551 5.13 32.85 -3.25
N ARG A 552 5.74 33.99 -3.41
CA ARG A 552 6.46 34.32 -4.65
C ARG A 552 7.90 33.81 -4.65
N THR A 553 8.16 32.76 -3.89
CA THR A 553 9.47 32.13 -3.83
C THR A 553 9.73 31.34 -5.11
N ILE A 554 10.91 31.51 -5.68
CA ILE A 554 11.35 30.72 -6.84
C ILE A 554 11.91 29.40 -6.33
N TYR A 555 11.34 28.31 -6.78
CA TYR A 555 11.78 26.97 -6.42
C TYR A 555 12.50 26.33 -7.61
N ASP A 556 13.77 26.01 -7.44
CA ASP A 556 14.57 25.34 -8.46
C ASP A 556 14.23 23.86 -8.61
N PHE A 557 13.51 23.30 -7.65
CA PHE A 557 13.12 21.88 -7.63
C PHE A 557 11.83 21.67 -6.84
N TRP A 558 11.02 20.68 -7.22
CA TRP A 558 9.73 20.37 -6.57
C TRP A 558 9.84 20.07 -5.07
N LYS A 559 10.99 19.53 -4.62
CA LYS A 559 11.23 19.28 -3.20
C LYS A 559 11.04 20.53 -2.34
N ASN A 560 11.47 21.67 -2.83
CA ASN A 560 11.41 22.91 -2.08
C ASN A 560 9.98 23.47 -2.02
N ALA A 561 9.14 23.15 -2.99
CA ALA A 561 7.72 23.52 -2.97
C ALA A 561 6.94 22.80 -1.85
N LEU A 562 7.38 21.61 -1.42
CA LEU A 562 6.79 20.90 -0.29
C LEU A 562 7.04 21.59 1.05
N GLU A 563 8.15 22.32 1.20
CA GLU A 563 8.48 23.07 2.42
C GLU A 563 7.49 24.23 2.61
N GLY A 564 6.99 24.83 1.53
CA GLY A 564 5.95 25.86 1.57
C GLY A 564 4.55 25.32 1.88
N PHE A 565 4.32 24.01 1.73
CA PHE A 565 3.03 23.39 2.04
C PHE A 565 2.93 22.99 3.53
N ALA A 566 4.02 22.65 4.17
CA ALA A 566 4.07 22.22 5.58
C ALA A 566 3.91 23.40 6.53
#